data_80bbf59e37e0e30d502c01f08e31c8b4
#
_entry.id   80bbf59e37e0e30d502c01f08e31c8b4
#
_cell.length_a   1.000
_cell.length_b   1.000
_cell.length_c   1.000
_cell.angle_alpha   90.00
_cell.angle_beta   90.00
_cell.angle_gamma   90.00
#
_symmetry.space_group_name_H-M   'P 1'
#
loop_
_entity.id
_entity.type
_entity.pdbx_description
1 polymer ?
#
loop_
_entity_poly.entity_id
_entity_poly.type
_entity_poly.pdbx_seq_one_letter_code
_entity_poly.pdbx_strand_id
1 'polypeptide(L)'
;MIKAISLVGQSSGRAGTLMNSSEELIARARRGDDEAFRLIFDRYGRPIISFIYDMVGRRDLAEELTQETFVRAYKNLNGLRDDTKLSTWLFGIAKNVARESLRYRHRETDKVGIDDDRVIELSDGKLTPDRELLDKELNGVIREALGALDEDKRVVFTLKIFQQRSYEEIAEITGSSIPKLKTDLHRARAEMRRRIRPYLGVGYEV
;
A
#
# COMPACT_ATOMS: atom_id res chain seq x y z
N MET A 1 -25.75 2.89 -8.28
CA MET A 1 -25.06 2.82 -6.96
C MET A 1 -23.54 3.07 -7.04
N ILE A 2 -23.02 3.66 -8.13
CA ILE A 2 -21.57 3.91 -8.38
C ILE A 2 -21.22 5.42 -8.35
N LYS A 3 -22.16 6.29 -7.95
CA LYS A 3 -21.95 7.76 -7.98
C LYS A 3 -21.43 8.40 -6.68
N ALA A 4 -21.13 7.64 -5.63
CA ALA A 4 -20.80 8.18 -4.32
C ALA A 4 -19.29 8.35 -4.02
N ILE A 5 -18.38 7.96 -4.92
CA ILE A 5 -16.93 7.98 -4.67
C ILE A 5 -16.23 9.21 -5.31
N SER A 6 -16.96 10.11 -5.96
CA SER A 6 -16.38 11.22 -6.73
C SER A 6 -16.39 12.58 -6.04
N LEU A 7 -16.34 12.67 -4.70
CA LEU A 7 -16.25 13.95 -3.99
C LEU A 7 -15.15 13.92 -2.92
N VAL A 8 -13.92 14.12 -3.39
CA VAL A 8 -12.83 14.58 -2.52
C VAL A 8 -12.86 16.11 -2.50
N GLY A 9 -13.17 16.67 -1.35
CA GLY A 9 -12.93 18.08 -1.05
C GLY A 9 -14.14 18.81 -0.50
N GLN A 10 -14.26 18.88 0.82
CA GLN A 10 -14.34 20.13 1.57
C GLN A 10 -14.47 19.84 3.07
N SER A 11 -13.63 20.51 3.82
CA SER A 11 -13.57 20.51 5.27
C SER A 11 -14.79 21.19 5.89
N SER A 12 -15.36 20.59 6.92
CA SER A 12 -16.06 21.37 7.95
C SER A 12 -16.20 20.61 9.27
N GLY A 13 -15.72 21.24 10.36
CA GLY A 13 -16.39 21.22 11.65
C GLY A 13 -15.97 20.16 12.67
N ARG A 14 -15.08 20.55 13.59
CA ARG A 14 -14.87 19.94 14.91
C ARG A 14 -16.19 19.80 15.68
N ALA A 15 -16.72 18.60 15.81
CA ALA A 15 -17.56 18.14 16.93
C ALA A 15 -17.89 16.65 16.72
N GLY A 16 -17.08 15.72 17.25
CA GLY A 16 -17.36 14.29 17.11
C GLY A 16 -16.19 13.39 17.46
N THR A 17 -15.29 13.84 18.32
CA THR A 17 -14.07 13.09 18.71
C THR A 17 -14.34 12.12 19.87
N LEU A 18 -15.53 11.58 19.98
CA LEU A 18 -15.84 10.53 20.94
C LEU A 18 -16.72 9.49 20.21
N MET A 19 -16.26 8.25 20.14
CA MET A 19 -17.00 7.06 19.74
C MET A 19 -17.10 6.76 18.23
N ASN A 20 -15.98 6.46 17.58
CA ASN A 20 -15.99 5.62 16.38
C ASN A 20 -14.83 4.64 16.50
N SER A 21 -14.93 3.68 17.39
CA SER A 21 -14.00 2.54 17.39
C SER A 21 -14.14 1.80 16.04
N SER A 22 -13.08 1.12 15.61
CA SER A 22 -13.17 0.35 14.37
C SER A 22 -14.31 -0.67 14.42
N GLU A 23 -14.55 -1.26 15.57
CA GLU A 23 -15.62 -2.23 15.83
C GLU A 23 -17.01 -1.63 15.64
N GLU A 24 -17.24 -0.41 16.14
CA GLU A 24 -18.53 0.28 15.97
C GLU A 24 -18.77 0.64 14.50
N LEU A 25 -17.75 1.15 13.80
CA LEU A 25 -17.84 1.45 12.37
C LEU A 25 -18.16 0.19 11.56
N ILE A 26 -17.51 -0.94 11.88
CA ILE A 26 -17.78 -2.22 11.22
C ILE A 26 -19.20 -2.67 11.47
N ALA A 27 -19.66 -2.61 12.73
CA ALA A 27 -21.02 -3.03 13.10
C ALA A 27 -22.10 -2.18 12.38
N ARG A 28 -21.87 -0.88 12.22
CA ARG A 28 -22.75 0.02 11.46
C ARG A 28 -22.70 -0.28 9.96
N ALA A 29 -21.50 -0.41 9.40
CA ALA A 29 -21.32 -0.70 7.98
C ALA A 29 -21.94 -2.04 7.56
N ARG A 30 -21.88 -3.07 8.43
CA ARG A 30 -22.57 -4.36 8.22
C ARG A 30 -24.09 -4.24 8.16
N ARG A 31 -24.67 -3.22 8.79
CA ARG A 31 -26.11 -2.91 8.71
C ARG A 31 -26.48 -2.04 7.51
N GLY A 32 -25.52 -1.75 6.63
CA GLY A 32 -25.74 -0.94 5.43
C GLY A 32 -25.60 0.57 5.66
N ASP A 33 -24.92 1.00 6.73
CA ASP A 33 -24.60 2.39 6.96
C ASP A 33 -23.40 2.80 6.09
N ASP A 34 -23.69 3.41 4.93
CA ASP A 34 -22.69 3.85 3.96
C ASP A 34 -21.74 4.90 4.55
N GLU A 35 -22.24 5.74 5.49
CA GLU A 35 -21.39 6.74 6.16
C GLU A 35 -20.33 6.08 7.05
N ALA A 36 -20.70 5.01 7.76
CA ALA A 36 -19.75 4.25 8.55
C ALA A 36 -18.65 3.62 7.67
N PHE A 37 -19.02 3.11 6.48
CA PHE A 37 -18.01 2.58 5.55
C PHE A 37 -17.14 3.70 4.94
N ARG A 38 -17.70 4.88 4.69
CA ARG A 38 -16.95 6.07 4.27
C ARG A 38 -15.89 6.45 5.32
N LEU A 39 -16.22 6.42 6.60
CA LEU A 39 -15.27 6.67 7.68
C LEU A 39 -14.16 5.62 7.76
N ILE A 40 -14.47 4.35 7.44
CA ILE A 40 -13.45 3.30 7.28
C ILE A 40 -12.52 3.66 6.11
N PHE A 41 -13.07 4.06 4.97
CA PHE A 41 -12.27 4.49 3.82
C PHE A 41 -11.38 5.70 4.17
N ASP A 42 -11.91 6.73 4.81
CA ASP A 42 -11.16 7.93 5.20
C ASP A 42 -9.99 7.59 6.14
N ARG A 43 -10.17 6.60 7.02
CA ARG A 43 -9.14 6.16 7.97
C ARG A 43 -8.04 5.31 7.32
N TYR A 44 -8.41 4.39 6.44
CA TYR A 44 -7.49 3.38 5.91
C TYR A 44 -7.08 3.60 4.45
N GLY A 45 -7.75 4.50 3.73
CA GLY A 45 -7.48 4.74 2.30
C GLY A 45 -6.04 5.16 2.02
N ARG A 46 -5.50 6.13 2.80
CA ARG A 46 -4.11 6.59 2.61
C ARG A 46 -3.06 5.49 2.86
N PRO A 47 -3.09 4.73 3.96
CA PRO A 47 -2.18 3.60 4.13
C PRO A 47 -2.30 2.55 3.03
N ILE A 48 -3.51 2.24 2.57
CA ILE A 48 -3.74 1.23 1.53
C ILE A 48 -3.22 1.70 0.17
N ILE A 49 -3.52 2.93 -0.25
CA ILE A 49 -3.00 3.45 -1.53
C ILE A 49 -1.48 3.54 -1.53
N SER A 50 -0.86 3.96 -0.42
CA SER A 50 0.59 3.98 -0.28
C SER A 50 1.18 2.58 -0.43
N PHE A 51 0.61 1.59 0.25
CA PHE A 51 1.06 0.20 0.15
C PHE A 51 0.93 -0.33 -1.29
N ILE A 52 -0.22 -0.13 -1.94
CA ILE A 52 -0.44 -0.58 -3.32
C ILE A 52 0.52 0.13 -4.28
N TYR A 53 0.73 1.43 -4.09
CA TYR A 53 1.68 2.20 -4.90
C TYR A 53 3.11 1.65 -4.79
N ASP A 54 3.56 1.33 -3.58
CA ASP A 54 4.87 0.71 -3.35
C ASP A 54 4.98 -0.69 -4.02
N MET A 55 3.85 -1.37 -4.20
CA MET A 55 3.80 -2.67 -4.87
C MET A 55 3.85 -2.55 -6.40
N VAL A 56 3.09 -1.61 -6.98
CA VAL A 56 2.88 -1.55 -8.45
C VAL A 56 3.69 -0.46 -9.15
N GLY A 57 4.18 0.56 -8.42
CA GLY A 57 5.02 1.64 -8.92
C GLY A 57 4.30 2.69 -9.78
N ARG A 58 2.98 2.60 -9.97
CA ARG A 58 2.17 3.50 -10.79
C ARG A 58 1.02 4.08 -9.98
N ARG A 59 0.85 5.41 -10.04
CA ARG A 59 -0.14 6.13 -9.22
C ARG A 59 -1.57 5.87 -9.68
N ASP A 60 -1.82 6.00 -10.97
CA ASP A 60 -3.13 5.75 -11.59
C ASP A 60 -3.64 4.34 -11.23
N LEU A 61 -2.78 3.35 -11.42
CA LEU A 61 -3.07 1.97 -11.08
C LEU A 61 -3.28 1.77 -9.57
N ALA A 62 -2.49 2.43 -8.73
CA ALA A 62 -2.66 2.34 -7.28
C ALA A 62 -4.00 2.92 -6.81
N GLU A 63 -4.47 4.01 -7.43
CA GLU A 63 -5.79 4.59 -7.18
C GLU A 63 -6.92 3.61 -7.57
N GLU A 64 -6.85 3.02 -8.76
CA GLU A 64 -7.79 2.01 -9.25
C GLU A 64 -7.83 0.78 -8.34
N LEU A 65 -6.68 0.21 -8.01
CA LEU A 65 -6.57 -0.98 -7.17
C LEU A 65 -6.98 -0.70 -5.71
N THR A 66 -6.84 0.54 -5.25
CA THR A 66 -7.37 0.96 -3.94
C THR A 66 -8.89 0.95 -3.96
N GLN A 67 -9.53 1.50 -4.99
CA GLN A 67 -10.97 1.43 -5.14
C GLN A 67 -11.47 -0.02 -5.18
N GLU A 68 -10.82 -0.87 -5.97
CA GLU A 68 -11.16 -2.31 -6.03
C GLU A 68 -10.99 -3.00 -4.66
N THR A 69 -9.94 -2.64 -3.91
CA THR A 69 -9.71 -3.15 -2.55
C THR A 69 -10.89 -2.82 -1.64
N PHE A 70 -11.37 -1.57 -1.65
CA PHE A 70 -12.50 -1.17 -0.81
C PHE A 70 -13.84 -1.70 -1.31
N VAL A 71 -14.02 -1.88 -2.62
CA VAL A 71 -15.19 -2.56 -3.18
C VAL A 71 -15.25 -4.01 -2.70
N ARG A 72 -14.12 -4.74 -2.74
CA ARG A 72 -14.03 -6.11 -2.21
C ARG A 72 -14.24 -6.14 -0.70
N ALA A 73 -13.70 -5.17 0.03
CA ALA A 73 -13.90 -5.05 1.47
C ALA A 73 -15.37 -4.82 1.81
N TYR A 74 -16.06 -3.92 1.12
CA TYR A 74 -17.48 -3.66 1.33
C TYR A 74 -18.33 -4.91 1.12
N LYS A 75 -18.12 -5.60 -0.02
CA LYS A 75 -18.85 -6.82 -0.36
C LYS A 75 -18.62 -7.98 0.63
N ASN A 76 -17.44 -8.05 1.23
CA ASN A 76 -17.03 -9.16 2.09
C ASN A 76 -16.90 -8.78 3.56
N LEU A 77 -17.45 -7.63 3.99
CA LEU A 77 -17.29 -7.12 5.36
C LEU A 77 -17.84 -8.09 6.40
N ASN A 78 -18.88 -8.86 6.07
CA ASN A 78 -19.43 -9.91 6.92
C ASN A 78 -18.48 -11.11 7.12
N GLY A 79 -17.47 -11.25 6.26
CA GLY A 79 -16.44 -12.28 6.38
C GLY A 79 -15.31 -11.92 7.36
N LEU A 80 -15.24 -10.68 7.82
CA LEU A 80 -14.31 -10.26 8.85
C LEU A 80 -14.74 -10.87 10.19
N ARG A 81 -13.93 -11.82 10.71
CA ARG A 81 -14.25 -12.59 11.92
C ARG A 81 -13.90 -11.86 13.20
N ASP A 82 -12.88 -11.02 13.16
CA ASP A 82 -12.34 -10.28 14.31
C ASP A 82 -12.26 -8.80 13.93
N ASP A 83 -13.16 -8.01 14.50
CA ASP A 83 -13.31 -6.58 14.19
C ASP A 83 -12.07 -5.77 14.61
N THR A 84 -11.28 -6.27 15.57
CA THR A 84 -10.00 -5.65 15.96
C THR A 84 -8.94 -5.75 14.84
N LYS A 85 -9.11 -6.67 13.91
CA LYS A 85 -8.18 -6.96 12.81
C LYS A 85 -8.55 -6.31 11.47
N LEU A 86 -9.46 -5.34 11.46
CA LEU A 86 -9.89 -4.66 10.23
C LEU A 86 -8.71 -4.19 9.37
N SER A 87 -7.72 -3.55 9.98
CA SER A 87 -6.54 -3.07 9.28
C SER A 87 -5.77 -4.20 8.59
N THR A 88 -5.45 -5.26 9.33
CA THR A 88 -4.73 -6.44 8.83
C THR A 88 -5.49 -7.11 7.68
N TRP A 89 -6.81 -7.22 7.83
CA TRP A 89 -7.68 -7.78 6.81
C TRP A 89 -7.72 -6.93 5.53
N LEU A 90 -7.82 -5.59 5.65
CA LEU A 90 -7.76 -4.67 4.51
C LEU A 90 -6.42 -4.78 3.75
N PHE A 91 -5.28 -4.85 4.46
CA PHE A 91 -3.98 -5.09 3.83
C PHE A 91 -3.90 -6.46 3.15
N GLY A 92 -4.57 -7.47 3.70
CA GLY A 92 -4.70 -8.78 3.06
C GLY A 92 -5.41 -8.71 1.70
N ILE A 93 -6.53 -7.96 1.63
CA ILE A 93 -7.24 -7.72 0.38
C ILE A 93 -6.35 -6.92 -0.59
N ALA A 94 -5.77 -5.81 -0.13
CA ALA A 94 -4.91 -4.94 -0.94
C ALA A 94 -3.71 -5.70 -1.55
N LYS A 95 -3.05 -6.56 -0.76
CA LYS A 95 -1.98 -7.43 -1.24
C LYS A 95 -2.47 -8.34 -2.36
N ASN A 96 -3.63 -8.97 -2.20
CA ASN A 96 -4.16 -9.88 -3.21
C ASN A 96 -4.51 -9.13 -4.51
N VAL A 97 -5.18 -7.98 -4.40
CA VAL A 97 -5.53 -7.13 -5.54
C VAL A 97 -4.28 -6.68 -6.30
N ALA A 98 -3.26 -6.18 -5.59
CA ALA A 98 -1.99 -5.78 -6.20
C ALA A 98 -1.29 -6.96 -6.91
N ARG A 99 -1.27 -8.15 -6.28
CA ARG A 99 -0.69 -9.38 -6.87
C ARG A 99 -1.42 -9.84 -8.13
N GLU A 100 -2.74 -9.81 -8.11
CA GLU A 100 -3.57 -10.16 -9.27
C GLU A 100 -3.24 -9.25 -10.45
N SER A 101 -3.15 -7.93 -10.22
CA SER A 101 -2.80 -6.94 -11.23
C SER A 101 -1.38 -7.16 -11.79
N LEU A 102 -0.38 -7.39 -10.93
CA LEU A 102 0.99 -7.65 -11.37
C LEU A 102 1.08 -8.92 -12.23
N ARG A 103 0.39 -10.01 -11.85
CA ARG A 103 0.36 -11.25 -12.62
C ARG A 103 -0.34 -11.09 -13.96
N TYR A 104 -1.44 -10.31 -14.02
CA TYR A 104 -2.14 -10.03 -15.26
C TYR A 104 -1.22 -9.29 -16.25
N ARG A 105 -0.56 -8.23 -15.80
CA ARG A 105 0.38 -7.45 -16.62
C ARG A 105 1.56 -8.28 -17.11
N HIS A 106 2.15 -9.10 -16.26
CA HIS A 106 3.26 -9.99 -16.66
C HIS A 106 2.86 -10.93 -17.79
N ARG A 107 1.65 -11.50 -17.72
CA ARG A 107 1.12 -12.35 -18.80
C ARG A 107 0.85 -11.58 -20.10
N GLU A 108 0.46 -10.31 -20.02
CA GLU A 108 0.25 -9.48 -21.21
C GLU A 108 1.57 -9.10 -21.86
N THR A 109 2.57 -8.70 -21.07
CA THR A 109 3.93 -8.41 -21.54
C THR A 109 4.55 -9.61 -22.24
N ASP A 110 4.43 -10.80 -21.64
CA ASP A 110 4.92 -12.05 -22.24
C ASP A 110 4.26 -12.38 -23.61
N LYS A 111 3.00 -11.97 -23.80
CA LYS A 111 2.26 -12.22 -25.06
C LYS A 111 2.62 -11.23 -26.17
N VAL A 112 2.97 -10.00 -25.83
CA VAL A 112 3.14 -8.89 -26.78
C VAL A 112 4.61 -8.65 -27.10
N GLY A 113 5.56 -9.22 -26.34
CA GLY A 113 7.02 -9.05 -26.56
C GLY A 113 7.50 -7.60 -26.40
N ILE A 114 6.74 -6.75 -25.72
CA ILE A 114 7.12 -5.37 -25.45
C ILE A 114 7.86 -5.37 -24.10
N ASP A 115 9.12 -4.94 -24.10
CA ASP A 115 9.83 -4.57 -22.88
C ASP A 115 9.01 -3.45 -22.21
N ASP A 116 8.39 -3.79 -21.07
CA ASP A 116 7.66 -2.82 -20.26
C ASP A 116 8.71 -1.91 -19.61
N ASP A 117 9.07 -0.84 -20.31
CA ASP A 117 9.83 0.27 -19.75
C ASP A 117 9.04 0.75 -18.54
N ARG A 118 9.53 0.37 -17.36
CA ARG A 118 8.97 0.77 -16.06
C ARG A 118 9.15 2.27 -15.88
N VAL A 119 8.33 3.05 -16.58
CA VAL A 119 8.26 4.50 -16.41
C VAL A 119 7.70 4.77 -15.01
N ILE A 120 8.59 5.11 -14.12
CA ILE A 120 8.25 5.56 -12.77
C ILE A 120 7.84 7.02 -12.87
N GLU A 121 6.54 7.29 -12.93
CA GLU A 121 6.03 8.67 -12.84
C GLU A 121 6.34 9.26 -11.46
N LEU A 122 7.14 10.31 -11.47
CA LEU A 122 7.45 11.12 -10.29
C LEU A 122 6.21 11.94 -9.90
N SER A 123 5.63 11.69 -8.73
CA SER A 123 4.46 12.40 -8.23
C SER A 123 4.83 13.60 -7.38
N ASP A 124 4.13 14.71 -7.63
CA ASP A 124 4.22 16.00 -6.94
C ASP A 124 3.88 15.93 -5.44
N GLY A 125 4.83 16.36 -4.62
CA GLY A 125 4.61 16.82 -3.27
C GLY A 125 5.23 18.20 -3.10
N LYS A 126 4.49 19.17 -2.60
CA LYS A 126 4.90 20.59 -2.47
C LYS A 126 6.03 20.75 -1.44
N LEU A 127 7.25 20.94 -1.91
CA LEU A 127 8.42 21.37 -1.14
C LEU A 127 9.20 22.40 -1.97
N THR A 128 10.16 23.11 -1.36
CA THR A 128 10.96 24.14 -2.06
C THR A 128 11.81 23.55 -3.18
N PRO A 129 12.09 24.29 -4.30
CA PRO A 129 12.63 23.72 -5.55
C PRO A 129 13.88 22.84 -5.41
N ASP A 130 14.85 23.20 -4.56
CA ASP A 130 16.09 22.43 -4.42
C ASP A 130 15.93 21.18 -3.55
N ARG A 131 15.10 21.24 -2.50
CA ARG A 131 14.75 20.06 -1.68
C ARG A 131 13.78 19.14 -2.41
N GLU A 132 12.86 19.70 -3.18
CA GLU A 132 11.93 18.93 -4.01
C GLU A 132 12.67 18.09 -5.05
N LEU A 133 13.71 18.61 -5.66
CA LEU A 133 14.49 17.87 -6.65
C LEU A 133 15.23 16.69 -6.02
N LEU A 134 15.94 16.92 -4.92
CA LEU A 134 16.65 15.88 -4.17
C LEU A 134 15.70 14.81 -3.60
N ASP A 135 14.55 15.24 -3.06
CA ASP A 135 13.54 14.33 -2.55
C ASP A 135 12.86 13.52 -3.67
N LYS A 136 12.66 14.13 -4.85
CA LYS A 136 12.14 13.45 -6.04
C LYS A 136 13.14 12.41 -6.57
N GLU A 137 14.41 12.75 -6.66
CA GLU A 137 15.47 11.82 -7.08
C GLU A 137 15.61 10.65 -6.11
N LEU A 138 15.69 10.92 -4.82
CA LEU A 138 15.79 9.87 -3.79
C LEU A 138 14.56 8.97 -3.77
N ASN A 139 13.36 9.54 -3.89
CA ASN A 139 12.13 8.77 -3.98
C ASN A 139 12.09 7.92 -5.26
N GLY A 140 12.65 8.40 -6.37
CA GLY A 140 12.83 7.64 -7.60
C GLY A 140 13.70 6.41 -7.38
N VAL A 141 14.88 6.61 -6.79
CA VAL A 141 15.84 5.55 -6.47
C VAL A 141 15.24 4.49 -5.52
N ILE A 142 14.52 4.94 -4.49
CA ILE A 142 13.85 4.03 -3.55
C ILE A 142 12.81 3.16 -4.28
N ARG A 143 12.01 3.76 -5.16
CA ARG A 143 10.98 3.03 -5.93
C ARG A 143 11.58 2.05 -6.92
N GLU A 144 12.63 2.45 -7.64
CA GLU A 144 13.36 1.56 -8.53
C GLU A 144 13.93 0.36 -7.74
N ALA A 145 14.55 0.63 -6.60
CA ALA A 145 15.06 -0.40 -5.71
C ALA A 145 13.97 -1.35 -5.21
N LEU A 146 12.78 -0.82 -4.85
CA LEU A 146 11.62 -1.61 -4.47
C LEU A 146 11.10 -2.46 -5.64
N GLY A 147 10.99 -1.85 -6.83
CA GLY A 147 10.55 -2.53 -8.04
C GLY A 147 11.43 -3.73 -8.42
N ALA A 148 12.70 -3.69 -8.06
CA ALA A 148 13.66 -4.76 -8.32
C ALA A 148 13.66 -5.87 -7.28
N LEU A 149 12.95 -5.72 -6.16
CA LEU A 149 12.76 -6.81 -5.20
C LEU A 149 11.77 -7.84 -5.75
N ASP A 150 11.99 -9.13 -5.43
CA ASP A 150 10.98 -10.15 -5.60
C ASP A 150 9.69 -9.73 -4.87
N GLU A 151 8.54 -10.13 -5.38
CA GLU A 151 7.23 -9.76 -4.86
C GLU A 151 7.08 -10.05 -3.36
N ASP A 152 7.48 -11.24 -2.89
CA ASP A 152 7.41 -11.60 -1.47
C ASP A 152 8.28 -10.68 -0.60
N LYS A 153 9.50 -10.39 -1.03
CA LYS A 153 10.42 -9.48 -0.33
C LYS A 153 9.88 -8.05 -0.32
N ARG A 154 9.29 -7.59 -1.44
CA ARG A 154 8.69 -6.26 -1.56
C ARG A 154 7.52 -6.10 -0.60
N VAL A 155 6.60 -7.08 -0.55
CA VAL A 155 5.47 -7.09 0.40
C VAL A 155 5.97 -6.98 1.84
N VAL A 156 6.91 -7.84 2.24
CA VAL A 156 7.42 -7.85 3.63
C VAL A 156 8.14 -6.54 3.96
N PHE A 157 8.96 -6.04 3.04
CA PHE A 157 9.68 -4.77 3.23
C PHE A 157 8.71 -3.60 3.39
N THR A 158 7.74 -3.44 2.49
CA THR A 158 6.76 -2.36 2.52
C THR A 158 5.90 -2.41 3.78
N LEU A 159 5.37 -3.57 4.13
CA LEU A 159 4.56 -3.72 5.34
C LEU A 159 5.38 -3.44 6.62
N LYS A 160 6.63 -3.92 6.70
CA LYS A 160 7.44 -3.74 7.91
C LYS A 160 8.05 -2.35 8.03
N ILE A 161 8.57 -1.78 6.94
CA ILE A 161 9.34 -0.54 6.98
C ILE A 161 8.44 0.69 6.78
N PHE A 162 7.54 0.68 5.81
CA PHE A 162 6.72 1.84 5.52
C PHE A 162 5.39 1.82 6.27
N GLN A 163 4.76 0.66 6.41
CA GLN A 163 3.49 0.53 7.12
C GLN A 163 3.64 0.17 8.61
N GLN A 164 4.87 -0.05 9.08
CA GLN A 164 5.25 -0.31 10.48
C GLN A 164 4.47 -1.47 11.13
N ARG A 165 4.10 -2.48 10.34
CA ARG A 165 3.34 -3.65 10.84
C ARG A 165 4.20 -4.56 11.71
N SER A 166 3.58 -5.22 12.69
CA SER A 166 4.23 -6.27 13.47
C SER A 166 4.48 -7.52 12.61
N TYR A 167 5.35 -8.42 13.03
CA TYR A 167 5.57 -9.67 12.32
C TYR A 167 4.33 -10.57 12.35
N GLU A 168 3.56 -10.50 13.43
CA GLU A 168 2.30 -11.21 13.61
C GLU A 168 1.27 -10.73 12.58
N GLU A 169 1.07 -9.42 12.46
CA GLU A 169 0.19 -8.83 11.44
C GLU A 169 0.64 -9.21 10.02
N ILE A 170 1.96 -9.13 9.74
CA ILE A 170 2.49 -9.50 8.42
C ILE A 170 2.29 -11.00 8.15
N ALA A 171 2.44 -11.85 9.14
CA ALA A 171 2.17 -13.29 9.02
C ALA A 171 0.69 -13.55 8.66
N GLU A 172 -0.24 -12.85 9.31
CA GLU A 172 -1.67 -12.92 9.00
C GLU A 172 -1.98 -12.39 7.57
N ILE A 173 -1.39 -11.26 7.18
CA ILE A 173 -1.56 -10.66 5.84
C ILE A 173 -1.03 -11.57 4.74
N THR A 174 0.11 -12.22 4.97
CA THR A 174 0.86 -12.96 3.91
C THR A 174 0.61 -14.46 3.94
N GLY A 175 0.19 -15.00 5.08
CA GLY A 175 0.14 -16.45 5.33
C GLY A 175 1.51 -17.09 5.54
N SER A 176 2.57 -16.29 5.71
CA SER A 176 3.96 -16.76 5.86
C SER A 176 4.36 -16.90 7.32
N SER A 177 5.26 -17.84 7.62
CA SER A 177 5.80 -17.99 8.97
C SER A 177 6.72 -16.80 9.34
N ILE A 178 6.75 -16.43 10.62
CA ILE A 178 7.60 -15.35 11.12
C ILE A 178 9.09 -15.57 10.82
N PRO A 179 9.68 -16.77 10.94
CA PRO A 179 11.06 -17.02 10.51
C PRO A 179 11.31 -16.71 9.04
N LYS A 180 10.38 -17.10 8.12
CA LYS A 180 10.47 -16.75 6.69
C LYS A 180 10.43 -15.22 6.51
N LEU A 181 9.52 -14.52 7.17
CA LEU A 181 9.38 -13.06 7.08
C LEU A 181 10.67 -12.34 7.54
N LYS A 182 11.29 -12.80 8.63
CA LYS A 182 12.57 -12.23 9.10
C LYS A 182 13.69 -12.42 8.09
N THR A 183 13.76 -13.59 7.47
CA THR A 183 14.75 -13.91 6.41
C THR A 183 14.51 -13.05 5.17
N ASP A 184 13.26 -12.95 4.69
CA ASP A 184 12.90 -12.17 3.52
C ASP A 184 13.16 -10.67 3.75
N LEU A 185 12.85 -10.14 4.94
CA LEU A 185 13.15 -8.76 5.31
C LEU A 185 14.66 -8.49 5.36
N HIS A 186 15.44 -9.42 5.93
CA HIS A 186 16.90 -9.28 5.97
C HIS A 186 17.48 -9.19 4.54
N ARG A 187 17.07 -10.10 3.65
CA ARG A 187 17.49 -10.09 2.24
C ARG A 187 17.02 -8.83 1.51
N ALA A 188 15.77 -8.42 1.70
CA ALA A 188 15.23 -7.21 1.12
C ALA A 188 16.04 -5.97 1.54
N ARG A 189 16.35 -5.83 2.84
CA ARG A 189 17.19 -4.72 3.35
C ARG A 189 18.58 -4.69 2.73
N ALA A 190 19.23 -5.85 2.59
CA ALA A 190 20.54 -5.95 1.96
C ALA A 190 20.48 -5.51 0.50
N GLU A 191 19.47 -5.95 -0.23
CA GLU A 191 19.27 -5.59 -1.65
C GLU A 191 18.95 -4.11 -1.83
N MET A 192 18.04 -3.54 -1.02
CA MET A 192 17.73 -2.12 -1.00
C MET A 192 18.98 -1.27 -0.71
N ARG A 193 19.75 -1.63 0.34
CA ARG A 193 20.99 -0.92 0.69
C ARG A 193 21.99 -0.93 -0.47
N ARG A 194 22.18 -2.06 -1.13
CA ARG A 194 23.09 -2.19 -2.27
C ARG A 194 22.70 -1.25 -3.41
N ARG A 195 21.39 -1.11 -3.70
CA ARG A 195 20.88 -0.27 -4.79
C ARG A 195 20.87 1.21 -4.46
N ILE A 196 20.58 1.57 -3.21
CA ILE A 196 20.47 2.97 -2.78
C ILE A 196 21.87 3.57 -2.47
N ARG A 197 22.82 2.76 -2.01
CA ARG A 197 24.16 3.22 -1.61
C ARG A 197 24.86 4.16 -2.61
N PRO A 198 24.86 3.90 -3.93
CA PRO A 198 25.52 4.78 -4.91
C PRO A 198 24.96 6.21 -4.94
N TYR A 199 23.70 6.38 -4.56
CA TYR A 199 22.99 7.67 -4.61
C TYR A 199 23.08 8.47 -3.31
N LEU A 200 23.49 7.85 -2.21
CA LEU A 200 23.60 8.54 -0.93
C LEU A 200 24.89 9.35 -0.77
N GLY A 201 25.81 9.28 -1.71
CA GLY A 201 27.08 10.05 -1.71
C GLY A 201 27.95 9.83 -0.46
N VAL A 202 27.61 8.83 0.36
CA VAL A 202 28.24 8.63 1.68
C VAL A 202 29.26 7.52 1.58
N GLY A 203 30.50 7.91 1.41
CA GLY A 203 31.62 7.08 1.79
C GLY A 203 31.64 6.91 3.30
N TYR A 204 30.89 5.95 3.84
CA TYR A 204 31.22 5.36 5.12
C TYR A 204 32.23 4.26 4.85
N GLU A 205 33.52 4.63 4.86
CA GLU A 205 34.58 3.71 5.20
C GLU A 205 34.36 3.29 6.66
N VAL A 206 34.12 2.03 6.88
CA VAL A 206 34.42 1.33 8.14
C VAL A 206 35.09 0.03 7.76
#